data_920dd4ccb8126cfa9139f285719f9bce
#
_entry.id   920dd4ccb8126cfa9139f285719f9bce
#
_cell.length_a   1.000
_cell.length_b   1.000
_cell.length_c   1.000
_cell.angle_alpha   90.00
_cell.angle_beta   90.00
_cell.angle_gamma   90.00
#
_symmetry.space_group_name_H-M   'P 1'
#
loop_
_entity.id
_entity.type
_entity.pdbx_description
1 polymer ?
#
loop_
_entity_poly.entity_id
_entity_poly.type
_entity_poly.pdbx_seq_one_letter_code
_entity_poly.pdbx_strand_id
1 'polypeptide(L)'
;MELISILSTKTLSTEQRHFIAEAGITIIEQDFIEIKNSNVELNNIKNNLIFSSQNAVQSLINQHNWEQLQTKNVFCVGIKSKELLEQNGFKVDVYMDYASELAEIITLIYNKESFTFFSGNLRKETLPKALKEAKINFNEIEVYQTSLAPYKISKEKKLDAILFFSPSGVESFLTNNKINNETCFCIGETTAEALKSNKIKNIVIAESPTIDDVIAEVLEYYNR
;
A
#
# COMPACT_ATOMS: atom_id res chain seq x y z
N MET A 1 27.09 -8.10 -21.29
CA MET A 1 25.99 -8.16 -20.33
C MET A 1 24.74 -7.70 -21.03
N GLU A 2 23.67 -8.46 -20.94
CA GLU A 2 22.39 -8.05 -21.52
C GLU A 2 21.82 -6.88 -20.71
N LEU A 3 21.36 -5.83 -21.39
CA LEU A 3 20.75 -4.67 -20.75
C LEU A 3 19.35 -5.07 -20.27
N ILE A 4 19.17 -5.17 -18.97
CA ILE A 4 17.88 -5.48 -18.35
C ILE A 4 17.08 -4.18 -18.25
N SER A 5 15.81 -4.21 -18.69
CA SER A 5 14.90 -3.08 -18.64
C SER A 5 13.65 -3.46 -17.85
N ILE A 6 13.36 -2.70 -16.80
CA ILE A 6 12.21 -2.94 -15.94
C ILE A 6 11.25 -1.74 -15.93
N LEU A 7 9.97 -2.02 -15.68
CA LEU A 7 8.96 -1.00 -15.45
C LEU A 7 8.55 -1.00 -13.97
N SER A 8 8.62 0.13 -13.32
CA SER A 8 7.99 0.36 -12.03
C SER A 8 6.59 0.97 -12.23
N THR A 9 5.55 0.36 -11.67
CA THR A 9 4.17 0.88 -11.72
C THR A 9 3.92 1.99 -10.70
N LYS A 10 4.99 2.48 -10.07
CA LYS A 10 5.01 3.61 -9.14
C LYS A 10 6.34 4.35 -9.27
N THR A 11 6.32 5.65 -9.11
CA THR A 11 7.53 6.46 -8.97
C THR A 11 8.30 6.06 -7.70
N LEU A 12 9.59 5.77 -7.84
CA LEU A 12 10.49 5.35 -6.77
C LEU A 12 11.21 6.56 -6.15
N SER A 13 11.80 6.38 -4.98
CA SER A 13 12.67 7.38 -4.36
C SER A 13 13.98 7.52 -5.14
N THR A 14 14.69 8.62 -4.91
CA THR A 14 16.01 8.84 -5.53
C THR A 14 17.00 7.75 -5.15
N GLU A 15 16.97 7.30 -3.90
CA GLU A 15 17.84 6.22 -3.39
C GLU A 15 17.53 4.89 -4.07
N GLN A 16 16.25 4.54 -4.19
CA GLN A 16 15.80 3.32 -4.87
C GLN A 16 16.20 3.30 -6.35
N ARG A 17 16.03 4.43 -7.05
CA ARG A 17 16.49 4.57 -8.44
C ARG A 17 18.01 4.41 -8.57
N HIS A 18 18.76 5.02 -7.66
CA HIS A 18 20.21 4.93 -7.66
C HIS A 18 20.67 3.49 -7.47
N PHE A 19 20.08 2.78 -6.53
CA PHE A 19 20.39 1.39 -6.23
C PHE A 19 20.17 0.45 -7.45
N ILE A 20 19.05 0.64 -8.17
CA ILE A 20 18.75 -0.10 -9.40
C ILE A 20 19.76 0.26 -10.52
N ALA A 21 20.09 1.53 -10.65
CA ALA A 21 21.02 2.00 -11.68
C ALA A 21 22.44 1.50 -11.46
N GLU A 22 22.94 1.44 -10.22
CA GLU A 22 24.25 0.87 -9.87
C GLU A 22 24.35 -0.62 -10.25
N ALA A 23 23.24 -1.35 -10.19
CA ALA A 23 23.16 -2.73 -10.66
C ALA A 23 23.16 -2.87 -12.21
N GLY A 24 23.23 -1.79 -12.96
CA GLY A 24 23.20 -1.78 -14.42
C GLY A 24 21.85 -2.11 -15.02
N ILE A 25 20.76 -1.89 -14.29
CA ILE A 25 19.38 -2.10 -14.74
C ILE A 25 18.78 -0.77 -15.18
N THR A 26 18.16 -0.76 -16.36
CA THR A 26 17.41 0.40 -16.84
C THR A 26 15.99 0.37 -16.28
N ILE A 27 15.57 1.47 -15.66
CA ILE A 27 14.22 1.59 -15.11
C ILE A 27 13.37 2.60 -15.89
N ILE A 28 12.13 2.22 -16.13
CA ILE A 28 11.05 3.09 -16.58
C ILE A 28 10.07 3.21 -15.43
N GLU A 29 9.62 4.41 -15.14
CA GLU A 29 8.68 4.68 -14.05
C GLU A 29 7.41 5.32 -14.61
N GLN A 30 6.27 4.82 -14.12
CA GLN A 30 4.97 5.39 -14.43
C GLN A 30 4.00 5.08 -13.29
N ASP A 31 3.39 6.10 -12.71
CA ASP A 31 2.31 5.88 -11.74
C ASP A 31 1.05 5.38 -12.44
N PHE A 32 0.59 4.20 -12.03
CA PHE A 32 -0.63 3.57 -12.55
C PHE A 32 -1.85 3.78 -11.64
N ILE A 33 -1.65 4.41 -10.50
CA ILE A 33 -2.73 4.86 -9.62
C ILE A 33 -2.48 6.30 -9.22
N GLU A 34 -3.56 7.02 -8.94
CA GLU A 34 -3.53 8.36 -8.37
C GLU A 34 -4.18 8.33 -6.99
N ILE A 35 -3.52 8.93 -6.00
CA ILE A 35 -4.05 9.10 -4.65
C ILE A 35 -4.49 10.55 -4.48
N LYS A 36 -5.78 10.76 -4.20
CA LYS A 36 -6.33 12.09 -3.92
C LYS A 36 -6.80 12.16 -2.48
N ASN A 37 -6.31 13.15 -1.74
CA ASN A 37 -6.81 13.41 -0.40
C ASN A 37 -8.27 13.88 -0.48
N SER A 38 -9.14 13.30 0.35
CA SER A 38 -10.49 13.81 0.55
C SER A 38 -10.44 14.93 1.58
N ASN A 39 -11.12 16.04 1.31
CA ASN A 39 -11.29 17.08 2.32
C ASN A 39 -12.43 16.65 3.26
N VAL A 40 -12.10 16.34 4.51
CA VAL A 40 -13.05 15.79 5.48
C VAL A 40 -13.11 16.63 6.74
N GLU A 41 -14.29 16.69 7.35
CA GLU A 41 -14.46 17.26 8.68
C GLU A 41 -14.13 16.20 9.73
N LEU A 42 -13.25 16.52 10.69
CA LEU A 42 -12.83 15.64 11.77
C LEU A 42 -13.84 15.68 12.94
N ASN A 43 -15.11 15.38 12.61
CA ASN A 43 -16.21 15.36 13.57
C ASN A 43 -16.47 13.96 14.12
N ASN A 44 -16.97 13.86 15.36
CA ASN A 44 -17.30 12.60 16.02
C ASN A 44 -16.14 11.59 16.11
N ILE A 45 -14.92 12.09 16.22
CA ILE A 45 -13.73 11.25 16.36
C ILE A 45 -13.74 10.55 17.71
N LYS A 46 -13.68 9.21 17.69
CA LYS A 46 -13.60 8.38 18.90
C LYS A 46 -12.22 8.49 19.57
N ASN A 47 -12.10 7.87 20.75
CA ASN A 47 -10.83 7.91 21.50
C ASN A 47 -9.75 7.05 20.87
N ASN A 48 -10.13 6.03 20.13
CA ASN A 48 -9.19 5.12 19.48
C ASN A 48 -9.26 5.30 17.95
N LEU A 49 -8.12 5.45 17.31
CA LEU A 49 -7.97 5.65 15.86
C LEU A 49 -7.40 4.40 15.24
N ILE A 50 -7.93 3.98 14.10
CA ILE A 50 -7.42 2.85 13.32
C ILE A 50 -6.87 3.35 11.98
N PHE A 51 -5.66 2.89 11.63
CA PHE A 51 -5.01 3.11 10.33
C PHE A 51 -4.53 1.79 9.75
N SER A 52 -4.95 1.47 8.55
CA SER A 52 -4.48 0.27 7.83
C SER A 52 -3.67 0.59 6.57
N SER A 53 -3.26 1.85 6.41
CA SER A 53 -2.52 2.33 5.24
C SER A 53 -1.75 3.60 5.56
N GLN A 54 -0.52 3.72 5.04
CA GLN A 54 0.27 4.96 5.06
C GLN A 54 -0.48 6.11 4.38
N ASN A 55 -1.23 5.83 3.30
CA ASN A 55 -2.01 6.85 2.60
C ASN A 55 -3.08 7.46 3.51
N ALA A 56 -3.69 6.67 4.42
CA ALA A 56 -4.65 7.21 5.38
C ALA A 56 -3.97 8.13 6.40
N VAL A 57 -2.77 7.77 6.87
CA VAL A 57 -1.98 8.63 7.76
C VAL A 57 -1.59 9.92 7.04
N GLN A 58 -0.99 9.80 5.84
CA GLN A 58 -0.56 10.96 5.04
C GLN A 58 -1.73 11.88 4.71
N SER A 59 -2.90 11.32 4.41
CA SER A 59 -4.09 12.10 4.09
C SER A 59 -4.69 12.77 5.32
N LEU A 60 -4.61 12.12 6.49
CA LEU A 60 -5.05 12.73 7.75
C LEU A 60 -4.20 13.95 8.11
N ILE A 61 -2.87 13.85 8.06
CA ILE A 61 -1.97 14.95 8.44
C ILE A 61 -2.05 16.16 7.47
N ASN A 62 -2.71 15.99 6.33
CA ASN A 62 -3.04 17.08 5.41
C ASN A 62 -4.40 17.74 5.71
N GLN A 63 -5.17 17.23 6.71
CA GLN A 63 -6.43 17.84 7.11
C GLN A 63 -6.20 19.02 8.05
N HIS A 64 -7.15 19.93 8.09
CA HIS A 64 -7.10 21.04 9.06
C HIS A 64 -7.32 20.51 10.48
N ASN A 65 -6.54 20.99 11.44
CA ASN A 65 -6.65 20.64 12.87
C ASN A 65 -6.42 19.14 13.19
N TRP A 66 -5.68 18.40 12.37
CA TRP A 66 -5.38 17.00 12.64
C TRP A 66 -4.55 16.80 13.93
N GLU A 67 -3.75 17.79 14.34
CA GLU A 67 -2.87 17.75 15.50
C GLU A 67 -3.65 17.50 16.82
N GLN A 68 -4.91 17.93 16.89
CA GLN A 68 -5.80 17.64 18.02
C GLN A 68 -6.00 16.13 18.26
N LEU A 69 -5.72 15.29 17.26
CA LEU A 69 -5.85 13.84 17.36
C LEU A 69 -4.61 13.14 17.94
N GLN A 70 -3.47 13.82 18.12
CA GLN A 70 -2.24 13.24 18.65
C GLN A 70 -2.36 12.70 20.08
N THR A 71 -3.38 13.16 20.82
CA THR A 71 -3.67 12.67 22.18
C THR A 71 -4.53 11.40 22.22
N LYS A 72 -4.97 10.92 21.05
CA LYS A 72 -5.81 9.72 20.92
C LYS A 72 -4.94 8.45 20.92
N ASN A 73 -5.54 7.32 21.32
CA ASN A 73 -4.91 6.01 21.19
C ASN A 73 -4.88 5.60 19.71
N VAL A 74 -3.77 5.02 19.27
CA VAL A 74 -3.58 4.68 17.85
C VAL A 74 -3.32 3.19 17.66
N PHE A 75 -4.08 2.62 16.75
CA PHE A 75 -4.04 1.23 16.31
C PHE A 75 -3.68 1.20 14.83
N CYS A 76 -2.59 0.54 14.42
CA CYS A 76 -2.21 0.57 13.03
C CYS A 76 -1.71 -0.77 12.48
N VAL A 77 -1.78 -0.88 11.15
CA VAL A 77 -1.26 -2.01 10.38
C VAL A 77 -0.04 -1.57 9.59
N GLY A 78 1.02 -2.36 9.69
CA GLY A 78 2.27 -2.20 8.94
C GLY A 78 3.26 -1.23 9.60
N ILE A 79 4.53 -1.67 9.65
CA ILE A 79 5.61 -0.91 10.28
C ILE A 79 5.76 0.51 9.72
N LYS A 80 5.61 0.69 8.39
CA LYS A 80 5.71 1.99 7.75
C LYS A 80 4.59 2.96 8.14
N SER A 81 3.39 2.44 8.46
CA SER A 81 2.29 3.26 8.99
C SER A 81 2.61 3.71 10.42
N LYS A 82 3.17 2.80 11.23
CA LYS A 82 3.61 3.11 12.59
C LYS A 82 4.69 4.20 12.59
N GLU A 83 5.76 4.00 11.83
CA GLU A 83 6.85 4.98 11.71
C GLU A 83 6.33 6.36 11.30
N LEU A 84 5.45 6.41 10.29
CA LEU A 84 4.88 7.67 9.81
C LEU A 84 4.00 8.36 10.86
N LEU A 85 3.22 7.60 11.64
CA LEU A 85 2.44 8.12 12.75
C LEU A 85 3.33 8.70 13.83
N GLU A 86 4.37 7.97 14.26
CA GLU A 86 5.31 8.40 15.32
C GLU A 86 6.11 9.63 14.88
N GLN A 87 6.56 9.71 13.64
CA GLN A 87 7.22 10.90 13.06
C GLN A 87 6.33 12.15 13.10
N ASN A 88 5.00 11.96 13.07
CA ASN A 88 4.04 13.05 13.16
C ASN A 88 3.47 13.22 14.58
N GLY A 89 4.15 12.73 15.61
CA GLY A 89 3.84 12.99 17.01
C GLY A 89 2.70 12.15 17.60
N PHE A 90 2.20 11.14 16.88
CA PHE A 90 1.26 10.19 17.47
C PHE A 90 2.00 9.16 18.33
N LYS A 91 1.34 8.71 19.39
CA LYS A 91 1.77 7.54 20.15
C LYS A 91 0.99 6.33 19.65
N VAL A 92 1.69 5.35 19.05
CA VAL A 92 1.06 4.10 18.61
C VAL A 92 0.96 3.13 19.78
N ASP A 93 -0.27 2.79 20.16
CA ASP A 93 -0.54 1.89 21.29
C ASP A 93 -0.55 0.42 20.87
N VAL A 94 -1.06 0.14 19.65
CA VAL A 94 -1.11 -1.21 19.08
C VAL A 94 -0.69 -1.17 17.63
N TYR A 95 0.26 -2.04 17.29
CA TYR A 95 0.76 -2.26 15.94
C TYR A 95 0.73 -3.75 15.61
N MET A 96 0.30 -4.10 14.40
CA MET A 96 0.33 -5.46 13.85
C MET A 96 0.76 -5.43 12.39
N ASP A 97 1.34 -6.52 11.90
CA ASP A 97 1.77 -6.59 10.50
C ASP A 97 0.59 -6.79 9.55
N TYR A 98 -0.48 -7.46 10.02
CA TYR A 98 -1.65 -7.76 9.22
C TYR A 98 -2.94 -7.23 9.84
N ALA A 99 -3.87 -6.82 8.96
CA ALA A 99 -5.19 -6.32 9.36
C ALA A 99 -6.04 -7.37 10.10
N SER A 100 -5.84 -8.66 9.81
CA SER A 100 -6.48 -9.77 10.52
C SER A 100 -6.04 -9.87 11.98
N GLU A 101 -4.76 -9.72 12.23
CA GLU A 101 -4.19 -9.73 13.58
C GLU A 101 -4.67 -8.53 14.40
N LEU A 102 -4.66 -7.34 13.77
CA LEU A 102 -5.20 -6.15 14.42
C LEU A 102 -6.67 -6.30 14.76
N ALA A 103 -7.47 -6.88 13.84
CA ALA A 103 -8.88 -7.17 14.07
C ALA A 103 -9.07 -8.13 15.25
N GLU A 104 -8.25 -9.18 15.35
CA GLU A 104 -8.30 -10.13 16.45
C GLU A 104 -7.98 -9.45 17.80
N ILE A 105 -6.91 -8.68 17.87
CA ILE A 105 -6.54 -7.93 19.09
C ILE A 105 -7.66 -6.97 19.52
N ILE A 106 -8.23 -6.21 18.59
CA ILE A 106 -9.32 -5.27 18.90
C ILE A 106 -10.53 -6.03 19.41
N THR A 107 -10.93 -7.12 18.76
CA THR A 107 -12.13 -7.87 19.12
C THR A 107 -12.00 -8.63 20.43
N LEU A 108 -10.82 -9.10 20.80
CA LEU A 108 -10.57 -9.83 22.03
C LEU A 108 -10.32 -8.91 23.23
N ILE A 109 -9.50 -7.87 23.06
CA ILE A 109 -8.95 -7.07 24.17
C ILE A 109 -9.70 -5.75 24.32
N TYR A 110 -10.05 -5.11 23.19
CA TYR A 110 -10.61 -3.76 23.17
C TYR A 110 -12.09 -3.73 22.76
N ASN A 111 -12.82 -4.82 22.97
CA ASN A 111 -14.21 -5.00 22.50
C ASN A 111 -15.25 -4.06 23.14
N LYS A 112 -14.90 -3.36 24.22
CA LYS A 112 -15.75 -2.36 24.88
C LYS A 112 -15.43 -0.93 24.44
N GLU A 113 -14.39 -0.76 23.67
CA GLU A 113 -13.93 0.54 23.22
C GLU A 113 -14.68 0.99 21.94
N SER A 114 -14.47 2.25 21.58
CA SER A 114 -15.03 2.82 20.35
C SER A 114 -13.92 3.37 19.47
N PHE A 115 -14.08 3.23 18.15
CA PHE A 115 -13.03 3.51 17.18
C PHE A 115 -13.49 4.44 16.07
N THR A 116 -12.54 5.24 15.55
CA THR A 116 -12.64 5.87 14.23
C THR A 116 -11.63 5.23 13.30
N PHE A 117 -12.10 4.63 12.22
CA PHE A 117 -11.26 4.03 11.20
C PHE A 117 -11.05 5.02 10.04
N PHE A 118 -9.81 5.47 9.86
CA PHE A 118 -9.42 6.29 8.73
C PHE A 118 -9.02 5.38 7.56
N SER A 119 -9.74 5.48 6.46
CA SER A 119 -9.61 4.56 5.33
C SER A 119 -9.55 5.27 3.98
N GLY A 120 -9.28 4.52 2.93
CA GLY A 120 -9.50 4.92 1.54
C GLY A 120 -10.62 4.11 0.91
N ASN A 121 -11.11 4.55 -0.26
CA ASN A 121 -12.20 3.92 -0.99
C ASN A 121 -11.95 2.45 -1.37
N LEU A 122 -10.69 2.03 -1.53
CA LEU A 122 -10.31 0.65 -1.88
C LEU A 122 -9.83 -0.17 -0.66
N ARG A 123 -10.19 0.23 0.56
CA ARG A 123 -9.82 -0.52 1.77
C ARG A 123 -10.46 -1.92 1.77
N LYS A 124 -9.75 -2.89 2.37
CA LYS A 124 -10.28 -4.25 2.54
C LYS A 124 -11.36 -4.30 3.63
N GLU A 125 -12.28 -5.26 3.50
CA GLU A 125 -13.38 -5.47 4.47
C GLU A 125 -12.93 -6.12 5.79
N THR A 126 -11.69 -6.60 5.90
CA THR A 126 -11.18 -7.37 7.06
C THR A 126 -11.48 -6.68 8.40
N LEU A 127 -11.04 -5.45 8.58
CA LEU A 127 -11.28 -4.69 9.81
C LEU A 127 -12.76 -4.31 9.98
N PRO A 128 -13.41 -3.63 9.02
CA PRO A 128 -14.82 -3.26 9.18
C PRO A 128 -15.75 -4.45 9.44
N LYS A 129 -15.50 -5.58 8.77
CA LYS A 129 -16.28 -6.80 8.96
C LYS A 129 -16.12 -7.35 10.38
N ALA A 130 -14.88 -7.51 10.85
CA ALA A 130 -14.62 -8.02 12.20
C ALA A 130 -15.20 -7.12 13.29
N LEU A 131 -15.07 -5.80 13.16
CA LEU A 131 -15.66 -4.85 14.12
C LEU A 131 -17.20 -4.93 14.14
N LYS A 132 -17.84 -5.05 12.97
CA LYS A 132 -19.31 -5.22 12.87
C LYS A 132 -19.78 -6.53 13.49
N GLU A 133 -19.10 -7.64 13.19
CA GLU A 133 -19.45 -8.97 13.74
C GLU A 133 -19.29 -9.03 15.26
N ALA A 134 -18.26 -8.37 15.79
CA ALA A 134 -18.05 -8.24 17.24
C ALA A 134 -18.91 -7.15 17.90
N LYS A 135 -19.77 -6.45 17.15
CA LYS A 135 -20.66 -5.35 17.62
C LYS A 135 -19.88 -4.21 18.29
N ILE A 136 -18.65 -3.97 17.86
CA ILE A 136 -17.83 -2.85 18.35
C ILE A 136 -18.36 -1.56 17.74
N ASN A 137 -18.46 -0.52 18.57
CA ASN A 137 -18.87 0.81 18.13
C ASN A 137 -17.75 1.48 17.35
N PHE A 138 -17.93 1.69 16.05
CA PHE A 138 -16.99 2.45 15.25
C PHE A 138 -17.68 3.29 14.17
N ASN A 139 -16.99 4.34 13.76
CA ASN A 139 -17.28 5.09 12.53
C ASN A 139 -16.08 5.03 11.59
N GLU A 140 -16.36 5.18 10.31
CA GLU A 140 -15.35 5.19 9.26
C GLU A 140 -15.32 6.57 8.58
N ILE A 141 -14.10 7.08 8.31
CA ILE A 141 -13.90 8.33 7.61
C ILE A 141 -12.96 8.04 6.42
N GLU A 142 -13.48 8.21 5.20
CA GLU A 142 -12.71 8.10 3.98
C GLU A 142 -11.88 9.37 3.75
N VAL A 143 -10.59 9.29 4.05
CA VAL A 143 -9.65 10.42 3.99
C VAL A 143 -8.89 10.53 2.68
N TYR A 144 -8.96 9.50 1.82
CA TYR A 144 -8.38 9.53 0.47
C TYR A 144 -9.13 8.61 -0.50
N GLN A 145 -8.95 8.91 -1.77
CA GLN A 145 -9.42 8.07 -2.87
C GLN A 145 -8.26 7.63 -3.73
N THR A 146 -8.24 6.35 -4.06
CA THR A 146 -7.37 5.77 -5.07
C THR A 146 -8.16 5.61 -6.36
N SER A 147 -7.67 6.17 -7.43
CA SER A 147 -8.20 5.99 -8.78
C SER A 147 -7.17 5.34 -9.70
N LEU A 148 -7.66 4.58 -10.65
CA LEU A 148 -6.81 4.03 -11.71
C LEU A 148 -6.31 5.17 -12.59
N ALA A 149 -5.04 5.11 -12.99
CA ALA A 149 -4.40 6.02 -13.92
C ALA A 149 -3.78 5.21 -15.09
N PRO A 150 -4.61 4.60 -15.96
CA PRO A 150 -4.13 3.72 -17.01
C PRO A 150 -3.26 4.47 -18.01
N TYR A 151 -2.04 4.02 -18.18
CA TYR A 151 -1.09 4.55 -19.13
C TYR A 151 -0.66 3.47 -20.13
N LYS A 152 -0.51 3.80 -21.40
CA LYS A 152 -0.06 2.85 -22.43
C LYS A 152 1.45 2.95 -22.61
N ILE A 153 2.13 1.88 -22.27
CA ILE A 153 3.57 1.76 -22.52
C ILE A 153 3.82 1.58 -24.02
N SER A 154 4.85 2.28 -24.56
CA SER A 154 5.23 2.13 -25.96
C SER A 154 5.68 0.70 -26.24
N LYS A 155 5.19 0.13 -27.35
CA LYS A 155 5.56 -1.22 -27.79
C LYS A 155 7.04 -1.36 -28.20
N GLU A 156 7.72 -0.26 -28.45
CA GLU A 156 9.15 -0.24 -28.79
C GLU A 156 10.03 -0.52 -27.57
N LYS A 157 9.49 -0.34 -26.36
CA LYS A 157 10.17 -0.61 -25.10
C LYS A 157 10.04 -2.09 -24.76
N LYS A 158 11.10 -2.86 -25.01
CA LYS A 158 11.18 -4.23 -24.51
C LYS A 158 11.37 -4.17 -23.00
N LEU A 159 10.50 -4.84 -22.25
CA LEU A 159 10.57 -4.97 -20.80
C LEU A 159 10.91 -6.42 -20.45
N ASP A 160 11.82 -6.60 -19.50
CA ASP A 160 12.18 -7.91 -18.95
C ASP A 160 11.36 -8.17 -17.67
N ALA A 161 11.02 -7.11 -16.92
CA ALA A 161 10.20 -7.23 -15.72
C ALA A 161 9.28 -6.01 -15.48
N ILE A 162 8.27 -6.25 -14.61
CA ILE A 162 7.33 -5.22 -14.16
C ILE A 162 7.16 -5.35 -12.65
N LEU A 163 7.30 -4.22 -11.93
CA LEU A 163 7.14 -4.13 -10.48
C LEU A 163 5.75 -3.62 -10.13
N PHE A 164 5.01 -4.41 -9.35
CA PHE A 164 3.65 -4.09 -8.92
C PHE A 164 3.57 -3.93 -7.40
N PHE A 165 3.04 -2.80 -6.95
CA PHE A 165 2.95 -2.43 -5.53
C PHE A 165 1.52 -2.46 -4.98
N SER A 166 0.53 -2.80 -5.80
CA SER A 166 -0.87 -2.95 -5.36
C SER A 166 -1.72 -3.70 -6.39
N PRO A 167 -2.83 -4.33 -5.97
CA PRO A 167 -3.82 -4.90 -6.89
C PRO A 167 -4.39 -3.86 -7.87
N SER A 168 -4.65 -2.63 -7.41
CA SER A 168 -5.13 -1.54 -8.25
C SER A 168 -4.12 -1.10 -9.31
N GLY A 169 -2.81 -1.19 -9.01
CA GLY A 169 -1.75 -0.98 -10.01
C GLY A 169 -1.76 -2.04 -11.10
N VAL A 170 -2.00 -3.30 -10.75
CA VAL A 170 -2.17 -4.40 -11.72
C VAL A 170 -3.39 -4.14 -12.62
N GLU A 171 -4.54 -3.82 -12.04
CA GLU A 171 -5.77 -3.52 -12.77
C GLU A 171 -5.56 -2.36 -13.74
N SER A 172 -4.99 -1.27 -13.26
CA SER A 172 -4.72 -0.08 -14.06
C SER A 172 -3.75 -0.37 -15.21
N PHE A 173 -2.67 -1.11 -14.97
CA PHE A 173 -1.73 -1.50 -16.00
C PHE A 173 -2.42 -2.33 -17.09
N LEU A 174 -3.19 -3.35 -16.71
CA LEU A 174 -3.87 -4.27 -17.64
C LEU A 174 -5.00 -3.62 -18.45
N THR A 175 -5.45 -2.43 -18.06
CA THR A 175 -6.45 -1.67 -18.84
C THR A 175 -5.92 -1.35 -20.25
N ASN A 176 -4.66 -0.93 -20.37
CA ASN A 176 -4.08 -0.48 -21.63
C ASN A 176 -2.88 -1.32 -22.12
N ASN A 177 -2.39 -2.26 -21.31
CA ASN A 177 -1.20 -3.06 -21.59
C ASN A 177 -1.49 -4.55 -21.44
N LYS A 178 -0.56 -5.36 -21.92
CA LYS A 178 -0.55 -6.82 -21.76
C LYS A 178 0.78 -7.24 -21.18
N ILE A 179 0.77 -8.27 -20.35
CA ILE A 179 1.95 -8.96 -19.86
C ILE A 179 2.10 -10.22 -20.72
N ASN A 180 3.25 -10.42 -21.34
CA ASN A 180 3.52 -11.58 -22.20
C ASN A 180 4.53 -12.53 -21.52
N ASN A 181 5.82 -12.15 -21.54
CA ASN A 181 6.92 -12.93 -20.98
C ASN A 181 7.64 -12.23 -19.84
N GLU A 182 7.22 -11.01 -19.50
CA GLU A 182 7.83 -10.21 -18.45
C GLU A 182 7.66 -10.91 -17.10
N THR A 183 8.68 -10.88 -16.26
CA THR A 183 8.59 -11.32 -14.86
C THR A 183 7.92 -10.23 -14.04
N CYS A 184 6.89 -10.59 -13.27
CA CYS A 184 6.15 -9.66 -12.42
C CYS A 184 6.63 -9.78 -10.98
N PHE A 185 7.23 -8.75 -10.45
CA PHE A 185 7.63 -8.66 -9.04
C PHE A 185 6.53 -7.96 -8.25
N CYS A 186 6.07 -8.60 -7.18
CA CYS A 186 4.93 -8.14 -6.38
C CYS A 186 5.32 -7.84 -4.96
N ILE A 187 4.79 -6.75 -4.43
CA ILE A 187 5.01 -6.34 -3.04
C ILE A 187 4.40 -7.32 -2.01
N GLY A 188 3.51 -8.22 -2.44
CA GLY A 188 2.89 -9.19 -1.55
C GLY A 188 1.78 -10.01 -2.22
N GLU A 189 1.26 -10.99 -1.47
CA GLU A 189 0.31 -12.01 -1.96
C GLU A 189 -0.93 -11.43 -2.65
N THR A 190 -1.55 -10.39 -2.10
CA THR A 190 -2.77 -9.82 -2.71
C THR A 190 -2.53 -9.20 -4.08
N THR A 191 -1.32 -8.68 -4.33
CA THR A 191 -0.92 -8.17 -5.64
C THR A 191 -0.65 -9.34 -6.60
N ALA A 192 -0.02 -10.40 -6.10
CA ALA A 192 0.20 -11.64 -6.86
C ALA A 192 -1.14 -12.32 -7.22
N GLU A 193 -2.11 -12.35 -6.31
CA GLU A 193 -3.46 -12.88 -6.59
C GLU A 193 -4.16 -12.10 -7.71
N ALA A 194 -4.02 -10.78 -7.76
CA ALA A 194 -4.55 -9.96 -8.85
C ALA A 194 -3.94 -10.35 -10.21
N LEU A 195 -2.64 -10.66 -10.26
CA LEU A 195 -1.99 -11.16 -11.48
C LEU A 195 -2.44 -12.59 -11.82
N LYS A 196 -2.46 -13.51 -10.84
CA LYS A 196 -2.92 -14.90 -11.01
C LYS A 196 -4.36 -14.94 -11.58
N SER A 197 -5.25 -14.07 -11.10
CA SER A 197 -6.64 -13.95 -11.57
C SER A 197 -6.70 -13.51 -13.04
N ASN A 198 -5.69 -12.80 -13.52
CA ASN A 198 -5.52 -12.44 -14.92
C ASN A 198 -4.64 -13.44 -15.72
N LYS A 199 -4.44 -14.66 -15.19
CA LYS A 199 -3.70 -15.78 -15.81
C LYS A 199 -2.20 -15.49 -16.03
N ILE A 200 -1.62 -14.55 -15.33
CA ILE A 200 -0.18 -14.29 -15.34
C ILE A 200 0.49 -15.34 -14.45
N LYS A 201 1.63 -15.90 -14.91
CA LYS A 201 2.30 -17.04 -14.26
C LYS A 201 3.70 -16.68 -13.72
N ASN A 202 4.44 -15.81 -14.41
CA ASN A 202 5.79 -15.41 -14.00
C ASN A 202 5.69 -14.36 -12.90
N ILE A 203 5.57 -14.81 -11.65
CA ILE A 203 5.36 -13.95 -10.50
C ILE A 203 6.40 -14.27 -9.43
N VAL A 204 7.08 -13.24 -8.95
CA VAL A 204 7.96 -13.26 -7.79
C VAL A 204 7.33 -12.37 -6.72
N ILE A 205 7.30 -12.83 -5.48
CA ILE A 205 6.69 -12.11 -4.36
C ILE A 205 7.79 -11.72 -3.40
N ALA A 206 7.86 -10.46 -3.01
CA ALA A 206 8.83 -9.97 -2.05
C ALA A 206 8.65 -10.63 -0.68
N GLU A 207 9.76 -10.90 0.01
CA GLU A 207 9.74 -11.51 1.35
C GLU A 207 8.98 -10.67 2.36
N SER A 208 9.19 -9.34 2.31
CA SER A 208 8.45 -8.39 3.13
C SER A 208 7.70 -7.40 2.23
N PRO A 209 6.57 -6.84 2.67
CA PRO A 209 5.74 -5.96 1.83
C PRO A 209 6.32 -4.53 1.76
N THR A 210 7.55 -4.40 1.31
CA THR A 210 8.24 -3.12 1.11
C THR A 210 8.72 -2.95 -0.33
N ILE A 211 8.87 -1.71 -0.77
CA ILE A 211 9.43 -1.41 -2.10
C ILE A 211 10.87 -1.90 -2.20
N ASP A 212 11.63 -1.76 -1.10
CA ASP A 212 13.04 -2.13 -1.04
C ASP A 212 13.21 -3.66 -1.21
N ASP A 213 12.33 -4.46 -0.60
CA ASP A 213 12.35 -5.93 -0.79
C ASP A 213 11.95 -6.31 -2.22
N VAL A 214 10.99 -5.61 -2.85
CA VAL A 214 10.69 -5.84 -4.28
C VAL A 214 11.92 -5.57 -5.15
N ILE A 215 12.69 -4.52 -4.85
CA ILE A 215 13.92 -4.21 -5.57
C ILE A 215 14.99 -5.27 -5.28
N ALA A 216 15.14 -5.71 -4.03
CA ALA A 216 16.08 -6.77 -3.67
C ALA A 216 15.80 -8.07 -4.46
N GLU A 217 14.54 -8.48 -4.57
CA GLU A 217 14.13 -9.64 -5.39
C GLU A 217 14.51 -9.48 -6.88
N VAL A 218 14.36 -8.28 -7.43
CA VAL A 218 14.79 -8.00 -8.81
C VAL A 218 16.31 -8.19 -8.96
N LEU A 219 17.09 -7.64 -8.03
CA LEU A 219 18.55 -7.72 -8.08
C LEU A 219 19.02 -9.18 -7.93
N GLU A 220 18.44 -9.92 -7.01
CA GLU A 220 18.75 -11.34 -6.82
C GLU A 220 18.38 -12.16 -8.06
N TYR A 221 17.19 -11.97 -8.60
CA TYR A 221 16.69 -12.70 -9.77
C TYR A 221 17.60 -12.52 -10.99
N TYR A 222 18.12 -11.34 -11.19
CA TYR A 222 19.04 -11.04 -12.31
C TYR A 222 20.53 -11.17 -11.94
N ASN A 223 20.88 -11.63 -10.74
CA ASN A 223 22.25 -11.80 -10.23
C ASN A 223 23.07 -10.50 -10.33
N ARG A 224 22.52 -9.39 -9.79
CA ARG A 224 23.13 -8.05 -9.83
C ARG A 224 23.51 -7.53 -8.43
#